data_5e9af32ec70e55244c72d6a1b1ee4253
#
_entry.id   5e9af32ec70e55244c72d6a1b1ee4253
#
_cell.length_a   1.000
_cell.length_b   1.000
_cell.length_c   1.000
_cell.angle_alpha   90.00
_cell.angle_beta   90.00
_cell.angle_gamma   90.00
#
_symmetry.space_group_name_H-M   'P 1'
#
loop_
_entity.id
_entity.type
_entity.pdbx_description
1 polymer ?
#
loop_
_entity_poly.entity_id
_entity_poly.type
_entity_poly.pdbx_seq_one_letter_code
_entity_poly.pdbx_strand_id
1 'polypeptide(L)' 'MDGRQLYRVADVMHLLSMSRSVIYEQIRSGRLRSVKQGRTRLIPASAITDYITLLEQEARKL' A
#
# COMPACT_ATOMS: atom_id res chain seq x y z
N MET A 1 -8.11 -3.92 8.64
CA MET A 1 -7.30 -5.06 8.12
C MET A 1 -7.56 -6.26 9.02
N ASP A 2 -7.30 -7.45 8.53
CA ASP A 2 -7.68 -8.72 9.18
C ASP A 2 -6.60 -9.30 10.11
N GLY A 3 -5.58 -8.55 10.43
CA GLY A 3 -4.52 -8.98 11.33
C GLY A 3 -3.30 -9.60 10.68
N ARG A 4 -3.30 -9.75 9.35
CA ARG A 4 -2.11 -10.21 8.64
C ARG A 4 -1.01 -9.17 8.73
N GLN A 5 0.25 -9.63 8.73
CA GLN A 5 1.40 -8.72 8.75
C GLN A 5 1.84 -8.29 7.35
N LEU A 6 1.60 -9.14 6.36
CA LEU A 6 2.00 -8.89 4.98
C LEU A 6 0.84 -9.19 4.04
N TYR A 7 0.73 -8.38 2.99
CA TYR A 7 -0.34 -8.48 2.00
C TYR A 7 0.25 -8.54 0.60
N ARG A 8 -0.42 -9.23 -0.30
CA ARG A 8 -0.05 -9.22 -1.71
C ARG A 8 -0.67 -7.98 -2.38
N VAL A 9 -0.14 -7.62 -3.55
CA VAL A 9 -0.66 -6.46 -4.29
C VAL A 9 -2.17 -6.61 -4.55
N ALA A 10 -2.63 -7.81 -4.92
CA ALA A 10 -4.05 -8.04 -5.16
C ALA A 10 -4.91 -7.75 -3.93
N ASP A 11 -4.41 -8.10 -2.73
CA ASP A 11 -5.12 -7.82 -1.49
C ASP A 11 -5.21 -6.31 -1.23
N VAL A 12 -4.11 -5.61 -1.47
CA VAL A 12 -4.05 -4.15 -1.25
C VAL A 12 -4.98 -3.42 -2.22
N MET A 13 -5.10 -3.91 -3.45
CA MET A 13 -6.05 -3.37 -4.41
C MET A 13 -7.48 -3.36 -3.83
N HIS A 14 -7.87 -4.44 -3.17
CA HIS A 14 -9.18 -4.53 -2.53
C HIS A 14 -9.27 -3.66 -1.29
N LEU A 15 -8.25 -3.71 -0.43
CA LEU A 15 -8.24 -2.95 0.82
C LEU A 15 -8.32 -1.45 0.58
N LEU A 16 -7.65 -0.95 -0.45
CA LEU A 16 -7.57 0.48 -0.74
C LEU A 16 -8.47 0.92 -1.89
N SER A 17 -9.18 -0.03 -2.51
CA SER A 17 -10.05 0.25 -3.67
C SER A 17 -9.29 0.96 -4.78
N MET A 18 -8.10 0.46 -5.09
CA MET A 18 -7.21 1.03 -6.11
C MET A 18 -6.87 -0.02 -7.15
N SER A 19 -6.61 0.44 -8.38
CA SER A 19 -6.18 -0.43 -9.47
C SER A 19 -4.73 -0.86 -9.25
N ARG A 20 -4.35 -1.95 -9.95
CA ARG A 20 -2.96 -2.45 -9.89
C ARG A 20 -1.97 -1.38 -10.35
N SER A 21 -2.29 -0.67 -11.42
CA SER A 21 -1.43 0.39 -11.95
C SER A 21 -1.17 1.48 -10.92
N VAL A 22 -2.21 1.90 -10.23
CA VAL A 22 -2.09 2.93 -9.19
C VAL A 22 -1.23 2.43 -8.03
N ILE A 23 -1.44 1.17 -7.59
CA ILE A 23 -0.65 0.58 -6.52
C ILE A 23 0.84 0.58 -6.89
N TYR A 24 1.19 0.12 -8.09
CA TYR A 24 2.59 0.09 -8.52
C TYR A 24 3.19 1.49 -8.65
N GLU A 25 2.40 2.47 -9.06
CA GLU A 25 2.84 3.87 -9.07
C GLU A 25 3.21 4.36 -7.68
N GLN A 26 2.37 4.05 -6.69
CA GLN A 26 2.62 4.44 -5.31
C GLN A 26 3.88 3.75 -4.76
N ILE A 27 4.10 2.51 -5.14
CA ILE A 27 5.30 1.78 -4.74
C ILE A 27 6.54 2.42 -5.36
N ARG A 28 6.50 2.73 -6.66
CA ARG A 28 7.65 3.33 -7.35
C ARG A 28 7.99 4.72 -6.81
N SER A 29 7.00 5.50 -6.44
CA SER A 29 7.21 6.85 -5.91
C SER A 29 7.68 6.86 -4.46
N GLY A 30 7.68 5.70 -3.81
CA GLY A 30 8.07 5.59 -2.39
C GLY A 30 6.96 5.94 -1.42
N ARG A 31 5.77 6.28 -1.90
CA ARG A 31 4.64 6.61 -1.03
C ARG A 31 4.08 5.38 -0.34
N LEU A 32 4.14 4.23 -0.99
CA LEU A 32 3.69 2.96 -0.41
C LEU A 32 4.88 2.02 -0.37
N ARG A 33 5.38 1.75 0.83
CA ARG A 33 6.54 0.87 1.01
C ARG A 33 6.15 -0.57 0.71
N SER A 34 7.07 -1.31 0.13
CA SER A 34 6.89 -2.73 -0.16
C SER A 34 8.19 -3.47 0.08
N VAL A 35 8.09 -4.79 0.22
CA VAL A 35 9.26 -5.67 0.32
C VAL A 35 9.13 -6.72 -0.76
N LYS A 36 10.27 -7.20 -1.26
CA LYS A 36 10.30 -8.22 -2.29
C LYS A 36 10.87 -9.50 -1.69
N GLN A 37 10.05 -10.55 -1.68
CA GLN A 37 10.45 -11.86 -1.18
C GLN A 37 10.56 -12.78 -2.39
N GLY A 38 11.78 -13.01 -2.85
CA GLY A 38 11.98 -13.74 -4.09
C GLY A 38 11.37 -12.99 -5.26
N ARG A 39 10.39 -13.60 -5.90
CA ARG A 39 9.67 -12.97 -7.03
C ARG A 39 8.35 -12.33 -6.60
N THR A 40 8.01 -12.44 -5.33
CA THR A 40 6.73 -11.93 -4.80
C THR A 40 6.94 -10.59 -4.14
N ARG A 41 6.14 -9.59 -4.55
CA ARG A 41 6.11 -8.29 -3.89
C ARG A 41 5.03 -8.31 -2.82
N LEU A 42 5.44 -7.94 -1.61
CA LEU A 42 4.53 -7.92 -0.45
C LEU A 42 4.50 -6.52 0.15
N ILE A 43 3.37 -6.16 0.72
CA ILE A 43 3.18 -4.86 1.35
C ILE A 43 2.94 -5.08 2.84
N PRO A 44 3.84 -4.59 3.71
CA PRO A 44 3.63 -4.70 5.16
C PRO A 44 2.37 -3.97 5.62
N ALA A 45 1.69 -4.51 6.61
CA ALA A 45 0.52 -3.86 7.20
C ALA A 45 0.86 -2.45 7.68
N SER A 46 2.04 -2.27 8.28
CA SER A 46 2.48 -0.96 8.74
C SER A 46 2.61 0.04 7.59
N ALA A 47 3.06 -0.42 6.42
CA ALA A 47 3.18 0.44 5.25
C ALA A 47 1.81 0.89 4.75
N ILE A 48 0.81 0.00 4.82
CA ILE A 48 -0.56 0.34 4.43
C ILE A 48 -1.12 1.40 5.37
N THR A 49 -0.93 1.21 6.67
CA THR A 49 -1.38 2.18 7.68
C THR A 49 -0.74 3.54 7.47
N ASP A 50 0.57 3.58 7.25
CA ASP A 50 1.30 4.82 7.01
C ASP A 50 0.82 5.51 5.73
N TYR A 51 0.55 4.72 4.70
CA TYR A 51 0.05 5.25 3.43
C TYR A 51 -1.33 5.90 3.60
N ILE A 52 -2.23 5.24 4.34
CA ILE A 52 -3.56 5.79 4.62
C ILE A 52 -3.42 7.11 5.39
N THR A 53 -2.53 7.15 6.37
CA THR A 53 -2.27 8.37 7.14
C THR A 53 -1.77 9.49 6.23
N LEU A 54 -0.87 9.16 5.30
CA LEU A 54 -0.38 10.14 4.33
C LEU A 54 -1.50 10.70 3.47
N LEU A 55 -2.39 9.84 2.97
CA LEU A 55 -3.53 10.29 2.17
C LEU A 55 -4.46 11.20 2.97
N GLU A 56 -4.69 10.88 4.24
CA GLU A 56 -5.52 11.70 5.10
C GLU A 56 -4.90 13.07 5.34
N GLN A 57 -3.59 13.11 5.52
CA GLN A 57 -2.86 14.37 5.70
C GLN A 57 -2.91 15.22 4.43
N GLU A 58 -2.77 14.60 3.27
CA GLU A 58 -2.85 15.31 1.99
C GLU A 58 -4.26 15.90 1.78
N ALA A 59 -5.28 15.14 2.16
CA ALA A 59 -6.65 15.62 2.04
C ALA A 59 -6.92 16.84 2.92
N ARG A 60 -6.28 16.90 4.09
CA ARG A 60 -6.45 18.04 5.01
C ARG A 60 -5.84 19.33 4.51
N LYS A 61 -4.93 19.26 3.56
CA LYS A 61 -4.27 20.45 3.01
C LYS A 61 -5.08 21.09 1.89
N LEU A 62 -6.15 20.48 1.48
CA LEU A 62 -7.05 21.01 0.46
C LEU A 62 -8.10 21.96 1.10
#